data_642190ee429269e1cffd976973bb11bc
#
_entry.id   642190ee429269e1cffd976973bb11bc
#
_cell.length_a   1.000
_cell.length_b   1.000
_cell.length_c   1.000
_cell.angle_alpha   90.00
_cell.angle_beta   90.00
_cell.angle_gamma   90.00
#
_symmetry.space_group_name_H-M   'P 1'
#
loop_
_entity.id
_entity.type
_entity.pdbx_description
1 polymer ?
#
loop_
_entity_poly.entity_id
_entity_poly.type
_entity_poly.pdbx_seq_one_letter_code
_entity_poly.pdbx_strand_id
1 'polypeptide(L)'
;MKSIWEACGGAVLPSALLVLLTLVEIAPIKINPWSAIIKFIGSRLNADVTARLDTMQECQTETREKLNKHIQTDDERNANLLRTQILRFNDELVDDLHRPHTKEHFDEILSIIDDYEDYCKTHENYKNNKCVHAIANINRVYDERLAKHDFL
;
A
#
# COMPACT_ATOMS: atom_id res chain seq x y z
N MET A 1 35.81 -69.84 14.31
CA MET A 1 34.36 -69.83 14.01
C MET A 1 34.06 -68.46 13.43
N LYS A 2 34.10 -68.33 12.10
CA LYS A 2 33.67 -67.15 11.40
C LYS A 2 32.15 -67.13 11.42
N SER A 3 31.55 -66.09 11.92
CA SER A 3 30.14 -65.96 12.16
C SER A 3 29.32 -66.04 10.88
N ILE A 4 28.26 -66.83 10.91
CA ILE A 4 27.27 -66.98 9.82
C ILE A 4 26.65 -65.69 9.36
N TRP A 5 26.89 -64.59 10.08
CA TRP A 5 26.40 -63.22 9.80
C TRP A 5 27.10 -62.56 8.65
N GLU A 6 28.37 -62.83 8.39
CA GLU A 6 29.10 -62.22 7.27
C GLU A 6 28.71 -62.81 5.91
N ALA A 7 28.16 -64.06 5.90
CA ALA A 7 27.76 -64.70 4.64
C ALA A 7 26.38 -64.30 4.13
N CYS A 8 25.46 -63.85 5.03
CA CYS A 8 24.11 -63.44 4.62
C CYS A 8 23.93 -61.91 4.35
N GLY A 9 24.77 -61.08 4.95
CA GLY A 9 24.62 -59.63 4.80
C GLY A 9 25.12 -59.07 3.45
N GLY A 10 26.05 -59.76 2.81
CA GLY A 10 26.63 -59.29 1.54
C GLY A 10 25.83 -59.64 0.30
N ALA A 11 24.95 -60.65 0.35
CA ALA A 11 24.19 -61.09 -0.81
C ALA A 11 22.74 -60.62 -0.86
N VAL A 12 22.19 -60.20 0.28
CA VAL A 12 20.77 -59.77 0.37
C VAL A 12 20.56 -58.35 -0.21
N LEU A 13 21.52 -57.47 -0.02
CA LEU A 13 21.45 -56.11 -0.58
C LEU A 13 21.50 -56.10 -2.11
N PRO A 14 22.44 -56.80 -2.78
CA PRO A 14 22.42 -56.83 -4.25
C PRO A 14 21.23 -57.57 -4.82
N SER A 15 20.76 -58.66 -4.17
CA SER A 15 19.58 -59.40 -4.61
C SER A 15 18.27 -58.64 -4.42
N ALA A 16 18.12 -57.92 -3.33
CA ALA A 16 16.98 -57.01 -3.13
C ALA A 16 16.96 -55.86 -4.15
N LEU A 17 18.12 -55.31 -4.45
CA LEU A 17 18.28 -54.29 -5.48
C LEU A 17 17.97 -54.83 -6.88
N LEU A 18 18.39 -56.07 -7.19
CA LEU A 18 18.10 -56.75 -8.47
C LEU A 18 16.60 -57.07 -8.58
N VAL A 19 15.96 -57.52 -7.50
CA VAL A 19 14.51 -57.78 -7.48
C VAL A 19 13.75 -56.44 -7.66
N LEU A 20 14.21 -55.34 -7.06
CA LEU A 20 13.61 -54.03 -7.22
C LEU A 20 13.75 -53.49 -8.66
N LEU A 21 14.89 -53.73 -9.25
CA LEU A 21 15.16 -53.38 -10.67
C LEU A 21 14.31 -54.19 -11.65
N THR A 22 14.15 -55.53 -11.41
CA THR A 22 13.33 -56.41 -12.25
C THR A 22 11.81 -56.17 -12.04
N LEU A 23 11.38 -55.75 -10.88
CA LEU A 23 9.97 -55.32 -10.62
C LEU A 23 9.58 -54.10 -11.43
N VAL A 24 10.52 -53.24 -11.74
CA VAL A 24 10.29 -52.05 -12.56
C VAL A 24 10.08 -52.41 -14.05
N GLU A 25 10.67 -53.54 -14.52
CA GLU A 25 10.53 -53.99 -15.91
C GLU A 25 9.27 -54.84 -16.18
N ILE A 26 8.73 -55.52 -15.18
CA ILE A 26 7.62 -56.48 -15.34
C ILE A 26 6.24 -55.84 -15.20
N ALA A 27 6.13 -54.64 -14.62
CA ALA A 27 4.85 -53.98 -14.50
C ALA A 27 4.49 -53.25 -15.78
N PRO A 28 3.38 -53.62 -16.49
CA PRO A 28 2.92 -52.89 -17.69
C PRO A 28 2.31 -51.53 -17.36
N ILE A 29 2.35 -51.17 -16.09
CA ILE A 29 1.92 -49.85 -15.62
C ILE A 29 3.14 -48.91 -15.72
N LYS A 30 3.10 -47.97 -16.65
CA LYS A 30 4.06 -46.89 -16.78
C LYS A 30 4.02 -45.93 -15.56
N ILE A 31 4.21 -46.48 -14.38
CA ILE A 31 4.46 -45.69 -13.18
C ILE A 31 5.95 -45.32 -13.25
N ASN A 32 6.25 -44.14 -13.71
CA ASN A 32 7.59 -43.59 -13.61
C ASN A 32 7.88 -43.29 -12.12
N PRO A 33 8.59 -44.18 -11.37
CA PRO A 33 8.82 -44.02 -9.94
C PRO A 33 9.57 -42.71 -9.64
N TRP A 34 10.37 -42.27 -10.61
CA TRP A 34 11.09 -41.00 -10.53
C TRP A 34 10.16 -39.78 -10.52
N SER A 35 9.04 -39.83 -11.27
CA SER A 35 8.06 -38.75 -11.23
C SER A 35 7.34 -38.60 -9.90
N ALA A 36 7.10 -39.73 -9.20
CA ALA A 36 6.52 -39.72 -7.88
C ALA A 36 7.50 -39.18 -6.82
N ILE A 37 8.76 -39.59 -6.90
CA ILE A 37 9.84 -39.12 -6.01
C ILE A 37 10.08 -37.62 -6.22
N ILE A 38 10.18 -37.17 -7.47
CA ILE A 38 10.38 -35.75 -7.82
C ILE A 38 9.19 -34.91 -7.36
N LYS A 39 7.95 -35.38 -7.54
CA LYS A 39 6.75 -34.71 -7.03
C LYS A 39 6.72 -34.63 -5.51
N PHE A 40 7.10 -35.70 -4.82
CA PHE A 40 7.15 -35.72 -3.36
C PHE A 40 8.22 -34.76 -2.80
N ILE A 41 9.42 -34.80 -3.35
CA ILE A 41 10.51 -33.88 -2.96
C ILE A 41 10.13 -32.45 -3.33
N GLY A 42 9.60 -32.23 -4.53
CA GLY A 42 9.15 -30.91 -5.00
C GLY A 42 8.03 -30.33 -4.13
N SER A 43 7.06 -31.16 -3.72
CA SER A 43 5.97 -30.69 -2.85
C SER A 43 6.47 -30.29 -1.44
N ARG A 44 7.48 -30.99 -0.91
CA ARG A 44 8.07 -30.67 0.40
C ARG A 44 8.94 -29.40 0.35
N LEU A 45 9.75 -29.25 -0.69
CA LEU A 45 10.56 -28.05 -0.89
C LEU A 45 9.70 -26.81 -1.18
N ASN A 46 8.66 -26.99 -2.00
CA ASN A 46 7.77 -25.89 -2.35
C ASN A 46 6.83 -25.50 -1.18
N ALA A 47 6.48 -26.41 -0.27
CA ALA A 47 5.60 -26.11 0.85
C ALA A 47 6.16 -25.00 1.78
N ASP A 48 7.47 -25.05 2.09
CA ASP A 48 8.13 -24.02 2.90
C ASP A 48 8.20 -22.67 2.16
N VAL A 49 8.52 -22.72 0.85
CA VAL A 49 8.55 -21.51 0.01
C VAL A 49 7.16 -20.91 -0.13
N THR A 50 6.13 -21.74 -0.35
CA THR A 50 4.75 -21.26 -0.46
C THR A 50 4.27 -20.65 0.86
N ALA A 51 4.55 -21.28 2.00
CA ALA A 51 4.20 -20.73 3.31
C ALA A 51 4.88 -19.38 3.58
N ARG A 52 6.14 -19.20 3.17
CA ARG A 52 6.84 -17.91 3.27
C ARG A 52 6.28 -16.86 2.34
N LEU A 53 5.88 -17.26 1.12
CA LEU A 53 5.23 -16.36 0.18
C LEU A 53 3.88 -15.89 0.69
N ASP A 54 3.07 -16.79 1.26
CA ASP A 54 1.78 -16.47 1.85
C ASP A 54 1.95 -15.46 3.01
N THR A 55 2.90 -15.73 3.93
CA THR A 55 3.21 -14.82 5.04
C THR A 55 3.70 -13.46 4.55
N MET A 56 4.53 -13.44 3.50
CA MET A 56 5.03 -12.20 2.92
C MET A 56 3.91 -11.41 2.24
N GLN A 57 3.00 -12.09 1.56
CA GLN A 57 1.84 -11.47 0.92
C GLN A 57 0.87 -10.89 1.95
N GLU A 58 0.63 -11.60 3.06
CA GLU A 58 -0.17 -11.10 4.18
C GLU A 58 0.45 -9.85 4.81
N CYS A 59 1.76 -9.89 5.11
CA CYS A 59 2.50 -8.74 5.63
C CYS A 59 2.48 -7.54 4.66
N GLN A 60 2.61 -7.80 3.35
CA GLN A 60 2.53 -6.77 2.32
C GLN A 60 1.13 -6.13 2.27
N THR A 61 0.08 -6.93 2.39
CA THR A 61 -1.32 -6.46 2.40
C THR A 61 -1.56 -5.58 3.63
N GLU A 62 -1.16 -6.04 4.82
CA GLU A 62 -1.28 -5.27 6.06
C GLU A 62 -0.51 -3.95 6.00
N THR A 63 0.71 -3.98 5.46
CA THR A 63 1.53 -2.77 5.29
C THR A 63 0.86 -1.79 4.34
N ARG A 64 0.29 -2.28 3.24
CA ARG A 64 -0.43 -1.44 2.27
C ARG A 64 -1.68 -0.79 2.87
N GLU A 65 -2.44 -1.53 3.66
CA GLU A 65 -3.61 -0.99 4.37
C GLU A 65 -3.22 0.09 5.37
N LYS A 66 -2.18 -0.14 6.17
CA LYS A 66 -1.63 0.86 7.10
C LYS A 66 -1.16 2.12 6.36
N LEU A 67 -0.44 1.94 5.25
CA LEU A 67 0.04 3.06 4.43
C LEU A 67 -1.14 3.87 3.86
N ASN A 68 -2.15 3.22 3.29
CA ASN A 68 -3.32 3.89 2.76
C ASN A 68 -4.06 4.69 3.85
N LYS A 69 -4.18 4.12 5.05
CA LYS A 69 -4.78 4.82 6.19
C LYS A 69 -3.95 6.03 6.62
N HIS A 70 -2.62 5.93 6.59
CA HIS A 70 -1.74 7.06 6.87
C HIS A 70 -1.90 8.17 5.84
N ILE A 71 -1.89 7.82 4.54
CA ILE A 71 -2.09 8.78 3.45
C ILE A 71 -3.41 9.51 3.65
N GLN A 72 -4.51 8.78 3.84
CA GLN A 72 -5.83 9.39 4.06
C GLN A 72 -5.85 10.32 5.27
N THR A 73 -5.19 9.94 6.37
CA THR A 73 -5.13 10.77 7.59
C THR A 73 -4.31 12.04 7.35
N ASP A 74 -3.21 11.95 6.62
CA ASP A 74 -2.34 13.08 6.32
C ASP A 74 -3.00 14.04 5.32
N ASP A 75 -3.70 13.53 4.33
CA ASP A 75 -4.48 14.33 3.38
C ASP A 75 -5.61 15.10 4.08
N GLU A 76 -6.35 14.44 4.99
CA GLU A 76 -7.37 15.11 5.79
C GLU A 76 -6.78 16.17 6.73
N ARG A 77 -5.61 15.90 7.30
CA ARG A 77 -4.88 16.84 8.13
C ARG A 77 -4.44 18.07 7.34
N ASN A 78 -3.92 17.86 6.14
CA ASN A 78 -3.53 18.92 5.22
C ASN A 78 -4.75 19.80 4.86
N ALA A 79 -5.86 19.20 4.46
CA ALA A 79 -7.09 19.94 4.17
C ALA A 79 -7.60 20.76 5.38
N ASN A 80 -7.46 20.23 6.60
CA ASN A 80 -7.78 20.97 7.82
C ASN A 80 -6.84 22.17 8.05
N LEU A 81 -5.55 22.05 7.68
CA LEU A 81 -4.60 23.16 7.73
C LEU A 81 -4.94 24.25 6.71
N LEU A 82 -5.21 23.88 5.44
CA LEU A 82 -5.65 24.81 4.40
C LEU A 82 -6.92 25.56 4.86
N ARG A 83 -7.90 24.84 5.41
CA ARG A 83 -9.11 25.45 5.97
C ARG A 83 -8.80 26.47 7.06
N THR A 84 -7.87 26.16 7.95
CA THR A 84 -7.49 27.07 9.05
C THR A 84 -6.84 28.32 8.51
N GLN A 85 -6.01 28.21 7.46
CA GLN A 85 -5.39 29.35 6.80
C GLN A 85 -6.44 30.26 6.14
N ILE A 86 -7.41 29.66 5.42
CA ILE A 86 -8.53 30.42 4.80
C ILE A 86 -9.33 31.19 5.85
N LEU A 87 -9.71 30.53 6.94
CA LEU A 87 -10.46 31.16 8.01
C LEU A 87 -9.67 32.30 8.68
N ARG A 88 -8.39 32.06 8.94
CA ARG A 88 -7.51 33.09 9.53
C ARG A 88 -7.34 34.28 8.62
N PHE A 89 -7.12 34.07 7.33
CA PHE A 89 -7.02 35.17 6.37
C PHE A 89 -8.33 35.97 6.29
N ASN A 90 -9.47 35.28 6.31
CA ASN A 90 -10.77 35.95 6.36
C ASN A 90 -10.94 36.78 7.65
N ASP A 91 -10.54 36.26 8.80
CA ASP A 91 -10.59 36.98 10.07
C ASP A 91 -9.70 38.25 10.02
N GLU A 92 -8.50 38.14 9.43
CA GLU A 92 -7.59 39.26 9.21
C GLU A 92 -8.19 40.32 8.28
N LEU A 93 -8.99 39.91 7.27
CA LEU A 93 -9.71 40.85 6.39
C LEU A 93 -10.88 41.56 7.10
N VAL A 94 -11.56 40.89 8.02
CA VAL A 94 -12.67 41.47 8.80
C VAL A 94 -12.16 42.46 9.84
N ASP A 95 -10.99 42.16 10.41
CA ASP A 95 -10.32 42.97 11.45
C ASP A 95 -9.48 44.14 10.83
N ASP A 96 -9.71 44.43 9.57
CA ASP A 96 -8.90 45.18 8.60
C ASP A 96 -8.55 46.64 8.96
N LEU A 97 -8.69 47.03 10.16
CA LEU A 97 -8.28 48.38 10.57
C LEU A 97 -6.74 48.56 10.58
N HIS A 98 -5.92 47.45 10.45
CA HIS A 98 -4.49 47.58 10.76
C HIS A 98 -3.52 46.71 9.92
N ARG A 99 -3.97 45.89 8.97
CA ARG A 99 -3.08 45.11 8.11
C ARG A 99 -3.51 45.12 6.64
N PRO A 100 -2.93 46.03 5.86
CA PRO A 100 -3.14 46.00 4.43
C PRO A 100 -2.50 44.71 3.86
N HIS A 101 -3.27 43.95 3.10
CA HIS A 101 -2.79 42.76 2.37
C HIS A 101 -2.31 43.20 0.98
N THR A 102 -1.12 42.71 0.58
CA THR A 102 -0.60 42.92 -0.77
C THR A 102 -1.30 41.98 -1.74
N LYS A 103 -1.13 42.28 -3.03
CA LYS A 103 -1.66 41.42 -4.08
C LYS A 103 -1.11 40.00 -3.99
N GLU A 104 0.17 39.82 -3.65
CA GLU A 104 0.82 38.52 -3.48
C GLU A 104 0.19 37.71 -2.34
N HIS A 105 -0.25 38.35 -1.25
CA HIS A 105 -0.97 37.66 -0.18
C HIS A 105 -2.32 37.13 -0.66
N PHE A 106 -3.01 37.87 -1.52
CA PHE A 106 -4.26 37.40 -2.11
C PHE A 106 -4.01 36.30 -3.14
N ASP A 107 -3.00 36.40 -3.98
CA ASP A 107 -2.65 35.37 -4.95
C ASP A 107 -2.31 34.04 -4.22
N GLU A 108 -1.60 34.11 -3.10
CA GLU A 108 -1.29 32.93 -2.24
C GLU A 108 -2.56 32.32 -1.64
N ILE A 109 -3.43 33.13 -1.03
CA ILE A 109 -4.64 32.58 -0.40
C ILE A 109 -5.62 32.02 -1.44
N LEU A 110 -5.68 32.56 -2.64
CA LEU A 110 -6.49 32.02 -3.73
C LEU A 110 -5.96 30.64 -4.17
N SER A 111 -4.64 30.47 -4.24
CA SER A 111 -4.04 29.14 -4.50
C SER A 111 -4.39 28.13 -3.39
N ILE A 112 -4.36 28.55 -2.14
CA ILE A 112 -4.75 27.72 -0.99
C ILE A 112 -6.23 27.33 -1.05
N ILE A 113 -7.08 28.24 -1.51
CA ILE A 113 -8.51 27.96 -1.72
C ILE A 113 -8.70 26.92 -2.81
N ASP A 114 -8.01 27.04 -3.92
CA ASP A 114 -8.06 26.07 -5.03
C ASP A 114 -7.64 24.66 -4.56
N ASP A 115 -6.54 24.53 -3.83
CA ASP A 115 -6.07 23.28 -3.27
C ASP A 115 -7.09 22.66 -2.30
N TYR A 116 -7.71 23.48 -1.45
CA TYR A 116 -8.76 23.07 -0.52
C TYR A 116 -10.01 22.58 -1.23
N GLU A 117 -10.45 23.30 -2.26
CA GLU A 117 -11.63 22.94 -3.05
C GLU A 117 -11.40 21.67 -3.85
N ASP A 118 -10.21 21.47 -4.41
CA ASP A 118 -9.85 20.25 -5.14
C ASP A 118 -9.81 19.02 -4.23
N TYR A 119 -9.30 19.18 -3.02
CA TYR A 119 -9.41 18.14 -2.01
C TYR A 119 -10.88 17.81 -1.70
N CYS A 120 -11.72 18.81 -1.49
CA CYS A 120 -13.14 18.62 -1.21
C CYS A 120 -13.90 17.94 -2.36
N LYS A 121 -13.57 18.22 -3.61
CA LYS A 121 -14.16 17.58 -4.80
C LYS A 121 -13.82 16.09 -4.89
N THR A 122 -12.61 15.72 -4.49
CA THR A 122 -12.12 14.34 -4.56
C THR A 122 -12.50 13.50 -3.33
N HIS A 123 -12.93 14.15 -2.22
CA HIS A 123 -13.25 13.49 -0.95
C HIS A 123 -14.66 13.85 -0.48
N GLU A 124 -15.67 13.22 -1.09
CA GLU A 124 -17.10 13.49 -0.81
C GLU A 124 -17.50 13.37 0.67
N ASN A 125 -16.80 12.50 1.43
CA ASN A 125 -17.06 12.30 2.85
C ASN A 125 -16.46 13.41 3.74
N TYR A 126 -15.62 14.28 3.19
CA TYR A 126 -15.04 15.39 3.94
C TYR A 126 -16.04 16.52 4.06
N LYS A 127 -16.19 17.06 5.28
CA LYS A 127 -17.14 18.14 5.58
C LYS A 127 -16.65 19.48 5.01
N ASN A 128 -16.95 19.74 3.74
CA ASN A 128 -16.44 20.88 2.97
C ASN A 128 -17.16 22.22 3.17
N ASN A 129 -18.38 22.25 3.69
CA ASN A 129 -19.20 23.48 3.77
C ASN A 129 -18.80 24.50 4.85
N LYS A 130 -17.64 24.34 5.50
CA LYS A 130 -17.27 25.19 6.64
C LYS A 130 -16.57 26.49 6.26
N CYS A 131 -16.09 26.63 5.03
CA CYS A 131 -15.34 27.81 4.55
C CYS A 131 -16.07 28.61 3.50
N VAL A 132 -17.25 28.21 3.05
CA VAL A 132 -17.98 28.84 1.93
C VAL A 132 -18.12 30.34 2.10
N HIS A 133 -18.51 30.81 3.27
CA HIS A 133 -18.66 32.24 3.53
C HIS A 133 -17.33 32.99 3.61
N ALA A 134 -16.30 32.37 4.17
CA ALA A 134 -14.96 32.94 4.22
C ALA A 134 -14.38 33.10 2.82
N ILE A 135 -14.47 32.06 1.98
CA ILE A 135 -14.04 32.06 0.59
C ILE A 135 -14.79 33.14 -0.21
N ALA A 136 -16.12 33.21 -0.06
CA ALA A 136 -16.92 34.22 -0.74
C ALA A 136 -16.51 35.64 -0.33
N ASN A 137 -16.20 35.88 0.95
CA ASN A 137 -15.74 37.19 1.43
C ASN A 137 -14.34 37.53 0.89
N ILE A 138 -13.40 36.58 0.87
CA ILE A 138 -12.05 36.78 0.34
C ILE A 138 -12.13 37.16 -1.15
N ASN A 139 -12.88 36.41 -1.95
CA ASN A 139 -13.08 36.69 -3.37
C ASN A 139 -13.71 38.09 -3.60
N ARG A 140 -14.74 38.44 -2.84
CA ARG A 140 -15.37 39.76 -2.92
C ARG A 140 -14.38 40.86 -2.63
N VAL A 141 -13.58 40.77 -1.58
CA VAL A 141 -12.59 41.78 -1.20
C VAL A 141 -11.49 41.89 -2.25
N TYR A 142 -11.04 40.76 -2.79
CA TYR A 142 -10.08 40.69 -3.87
C TYR A 142 -10.58 41.47 -5.11
N ASP A 143 -11.81 41.17 -5.56
CA ASP A 143 -12.42 41.82 -6.72
C ASP A 143 -12.59 43.33 -6.51
N GLU A 144 -13.00 43.74 -5.30
CA GLU A 144 -13.13 45.18 -4.96
C GLU A 144 -11.79 45.90 -5.01
N ARG A 145 -10.72 45.29 -4.49
CA ARG A 145 -9.36 45.88 -4.53
C ARG A 145 -8.79 45.89 -5.94
N LEU A 146 -9.04 44.83 -6.71
CA LEU A 146 -8.62 44.77 -8.12
C LEU A 146 -9.29 45.88 -8.94
N ALA A 147 -10.59 46.11 -8.76
CA ALA A 147 -11.33 47.13 -9.45
C ALA A 147 -10.87 48.58 -9.09
N LYS A 148 -10.43 48.76 -7.84
CA LYS A 148 -9.95 50.06 -7.34
C LYS A 148 -8.45 50.29 -7.57
N HIS A 149 -7.71 49.27 -8.03
CA HIS A 149 -6.23 49.24 -8.07
C HIS A 149 -5.60 49.60 -6.72
N ASP A 150 -6.21 49.11 -5.63
CA ASP A 150 -5.90 49.47 -4.24
C ASP A 150 -5.27 48.26 -3.48
N PHE A 151 -4.32 47.62 -4.12
CA PHE A 151 -3.37 46.73 -3.45
C PHE A 151 -2.17 47.54 -3.00
N LEU A 152 -1.57 47.13 -1.88
CA LEU A 152 -0.28 47.71 -1.43
C LEU A 152 0.83 47.40 -2.39
#